data_b024530568c0b1131027ad3f8ab0d3f8
#
_entry.id   b024530568c0b1131027ad3f8ab0d3f8
#
_cell.length_a   1.000
_cell.length_b   1.000
_cell.length_c   1.000
_cell.angle_alpha   90.00
_cell.angle_beta   90.00
_cell.angle_gamma   90.00
#
_symmetry.space_group_name_H-M   'P 1'
#
loop_
_entity.id
_entity.type
_entity.pdbx_description
1 polymer ?
#
loop_
_entity_poly.entity_id
_entity_poly.type
_entity_poly.pdbx_seq_one_letter_code
_entity_poly.pdbx_strand_id
1 'polypeptide(L)'
;MDEKTARTYRDHGEMPSERKSARTYRTRVDPFSEVWPEVQERLEAEPRLQAKTLLDWLQDRYPGRFPDSTRRTFERRVRRWRSTYGPAKTVTFPQVHHPGQIAASDFTVMNSLGVTIGRSVFEHTLFHCVLTYSNVESVSLCFSESFEALSEGVQKAFWEFGGVPKIHRTDSLSAAINNHATKKQLTSRYLALMEHYEVESQQTNARCPNENGDVESSNGHIKNVIDQALLLRGSRSFESRDQYMEFVEEVVARRNHERRDRFAVEQEQLGPLPHQKLDTNETLRGILVHSNSTIHVRRHRYSVPSRLIGGKVDVTISAEWIDVSHHSIHVQRMPRLLGVGGSAINYRHVIDSLVRKPGAFENYKYREDMFPTSHFRIAYDLLCEAHSAKVAVRQYLKLLALAAHESQDAVQDVLRAKIQAGDSIDVESIRESVLRATEIRPATDVDIESPDLKEFDSLLQHPDMESLCNDPIDRHGNEEEISLPKSDDENTSWQGGHHEKVGCSEAPTADDRAVSRAATPDVSGTFSKHCRSSGNGEL
;
A
#
# COMPACT_ATOMS: atom_id res chain seq x y z
N MET A 1 -4.84 58.65 0.49
CA MET A 1 -4.27 59.46 -0.62
C MET A 1 -3.88 60.78 0.00
N ASP A 2 -2.67 61.28 -0.28
CA ASP A 2 -2.21 62.58 0.19
C ASP A 2 -3.02 63.70 -0.46
N GLU A 3 -3.33 64.77 0.29
CA GLU A 3 -4.17 65.91 -0.15
C GLU A 3 -3.65 66.55 -1.44
N LYS A 4 -2.35 66.67 -1.58
CA LYS A 4 -1.66 67.21 -2.78
C LYS A 4 -1.94 66.34 -4.00
N THR A 5 -1.91 65.00 -3.84
CA THR A 5 -2.20 64.05 -4.90
C THR A 5 -3.69 64.09 -5.28
N ALA A 6 -4.59 64.23 -4.31
CA ALA A 6 -6.03 64.35 -4.55
C ALA A 6 -6.36 65.66 -5.33
N ARG A 7 -5.75 66.79 -4.97
CA ARG A 7 -5.90 68.06 -5.73
C ARG A 7 -5.40 67.92 -7.17
N THR A 8 -4.26 67.26 -7.38
CA THR A 8 -3.71 67.05 -8.73
C THR A 8 -4.65 66.22 -9.63
N TYR A 9 -5.31 65.20 -9.09
CA TYR A 9 -6.28 64.42 -9.87
C TYR A 9 -7.58 65.20 -10.11
N ARG A 10 -8.06 65.94 -9.13
CA ARG A 10 -9.22 66.79 -9.31
C ARG A 10 -9.00 67.85 -10.37
N ASP A 11 -7.83 68.51 -10.34
CA ASP A 11 -7.50 69.63 -11.24
C ASP A 11 -7.24 69.17 -12.69
N HIS A 12 -6.93 67.87 -12.88
CA HIS A 12 -6.70 67.30 -14.22
C HIS A 12 -7.91 66.56 -14.80
N GLY A 13 -8.92 66.22 -13.98
CA GLY A 13 -10.15 65.59 -14.44
C GLY A 13 -10.04 64.14 -14.95
N GLU A 14 -8.83 63.52 -14.88
CA GLU A 14 -8.55 62.18 -15.37
C GLU A 14 -8.31 61.21 -14.24
N MET A 15 -8.80 59.95 -14.39
CA MET A 15 -8.56 58.90 -13.42
C MET A 15 -7.09 58.45 -13.36
N PRO A 16 -6.57 58.06 -12.18
CA PRO A 16 -5.17 57.59 -12.05
C PRO A 16 -4.79 56.46 -12.99
N SER A 17 -5.74 55.59 -13.35
CA SER A 17 -5.57 54.47 -14.29
C SER A 17 -5.41 54.91 -15.74
N GLU A 18 -6.07 56.02 -16.14
CA GLU A 18 -6.03 56.56 -17.48
C GLU A 18 -4.74 57.37 -17.75
N ARG A 19 -4.17 57.96 -16.71
CA ARG A 19 -2.95 58.76 -16.76
C ARG A 19 -1.66 57.97 -16.81
N LYS A 20 -1.66 56.70 -16.40
CA LYS A 20 -0.49 55.82 -16.46
C LYS A 20 -0.32 55.26 -17.88
N SER A 21 0.25 56.01 -18.79
CA SER A 21 0.78 55.40 -20.00
C SER A 21 1.87 54.38 -19.64
N ALA A 22 1.80 53.20 -20.23
CA ALA A 22 2.84 52.19 -20.05
C ALA A 22 4.19 52.81 -20.47
N ARG A 23 5.19 52.78 -19.57
CA ARG A 23 6.54 53.25 -19.88
C ARG A 23 7.10 52.43 -21.05
N THR A 24 7.28 53.07 -22.21
CA THR A 24 7.77 52.43 -23.44
C THR A 24 9.29 52.47 -23.58
N TYR A 25 9.98 53.28 -22.74
CA TYR A 25 11.43 53.42 -22.80
C TYR A 25 12.15 52.62 -21.73
N ARG A 26 13.27 52.03 -22.11
CA ARG A 26 14.20 51.35 -21.20
C ARG A 26 15.20 52.34 -20.66
N THR A 27 15.30 52.49 -19.35
CA THR A 27 16.28 53.37 -18.69
C THR A 27 17.64 52.70 -18.47
N ARG A 28 17.75 51.38 -18.64
CA ARG A 28 19.02 50.65 -18.50
C ARG A 28 19.36 49.92 -19.79
N VAL A 29 20.63 49.99 -20.16
CA VAL A 29 21.17 49.22 -21.30
C VAL A 29 21.04 47.73 -20.99
N ASP A 30 20.64 46.99 -21.98
CA ASP A 30 20.53 45.51 -21.85
C ASP A 30 21.94 44.89 -21.88
N PRO A 31 22.40 44.27 -20.80
CA PRO A 31 23.76 43.72 -20.72
C PRO A 31 24.04 42.61 -21.73
N PHE A 32 22.98 42.02 -22.29
CA PHE A 32 23.09 40.88 -23.22
C PHE A 32 22.96 41.28 -24.70
N SER A 33 22.88 42.57 -25.02
CA SER A 33 22.65 43.03 -26.40
C SER A 33 23.72 42.55 -27.39
N GLU A 34 24.98 42.58 -26.99
CA GLU A 34 26.11 42.21 -27.85
C GLU A 34 26.23 40.69 -28.06
N VAL A 35 25.99 39.91 -27.02
CA VAL A 35 26.13 38.44 -27.05
C VAL A 35 24.82 37.74 -27.45
N TRP A 36 23.76 38.52 -27.63
CA TRP A 36 22.46 37.94 -27.94
C TRP A 36 22.40 37.15 -29.26
N PRO A 37 23.07 37.56 -30.34
CA PRO A 37 23.10 36.75 -31.57
C PRO A 37 23.64 35.33 -31.33
N GLU A 38 24.71 35.20 -30.52
CA GLU A 38 25.26 33.86 -30.18
C GLU A 38 24.30 32.99 -29.35
N VAL A 39 23.55 33.65 -28.46
CA VAL A 39 22.51 32.94 -27.67
C VAL A 39 21.34 32.51 -28.56
N GLN A 40 20.97 33.38 -29.49
CA GLN A 40 19.89 33.14 -30.43
C GLN A 40 20.20 31.96 -31.37
N GLU A 41 21.40 31.95 -31.94
CA GLU A 41 21.88 30.83 -32.77
C GLU A 41 21.77 29.48 -32.03
N ARG A 42 22.15 29.45 -30.74
CA ARG A 42 22.02 28.23 -29.92
C ARG A 42 20.58 27.85 -29.64
N LEU A 43 19.72 28.84 -29.39
CA LEU A 43 18.29 28.60 -29.18
C LEU A 43 17.57 28.16 -30.45
N GLU A 44 18.02 28.58 -31.61
CA GLU A 44 17.53 28.17 -32.92
C GLU A 44 17.97 26.72 -33.23
N ALA A 45 19.23 26.39 -32.89
CA ALA A 45 19.76 25.04 -33.05
C ALA A 45 19.11 24.03 -32.09
N GLU A 46 18.92 24.42 -30.80
CA GLU A 46 18.30 23.57 -29.78
C GLU A 46 17.38 24.40 -28.86
N PRO A 47 16.11 24.56 -29.21
CA PRO A 47 15.16 25.39 -28.45
C PRO A 47 14.92 24.91 -27.01
N ARG A 48 15.25 23.64 -26.67
CA ARG A 48 15.08 23.07 -25.33
C ARG A 48 16.16 23.49 -24.32
N LEU A 49 17.26 24.13 -24.77
CA LEU A 49 18.32 24.63 -23.90
C LEU A 49 17.74 25.54 -22.79
N GLN A 50 18.00 25.18 -21.53
CA GLN A 50 17.52 25.99 -20.41
C GLN A 50 18.21 27.36 -20.34
N ALA A 51 17.47 28.37 -19.90
CA ALA A 51 18.06 29.73 -19.76
C ALA A 51 19.22 29.73 -18.77
N LYS A 52 19.18 28.91 -17.71
CA LYS A 52 20.29 28.79 -16.78
C LYS A 52 21.53 28.23 -17.49
N THR A 53 21.41 27.14 -18.20
CA THR A 53 22.53 26.53 -18.95
C THR A 53 23.18 27.47 -19.94
N LEU A 54 22.36 28.29 -20.62
CA LEU A 54 22.86 29.32 -21.53
C LEU A 54 23.57 30.47 -20.80
N LEU A 55 23.11 30.81 -19.59
CA LEU A 55 23.78 31.82 -18.78
C LEU A 55 25.12 31.31 -18.24
N ASP A 56 25.13 30.10 -17.71
CA ASP A 56 26.35 29.44 -17.21
C ASP A 56 27.39 29.37 -18.36
N TRP A 57 26.96 28.95 -19.59
CA TRP A 57 27.82 28.98 -20.78
C TRP A 57 28.35 30.37 -21.13
N LEU A 58 27.54 31.43 -21.00
CA LEU A 58 28.01 32.82 -21.21
C LEU A 58 29.01 33.25 -20.15
N GLN A 59 28.82 32.85 -18.89
CA GLN A 59 29.72 33.12 -17.77
C GLN A 59 31.10 32.47 -17.99
N ASP A 60 31.10 31.22 -18.45
CA ASP A 60 32.35 30.52 -18.79
C ASP A 60 33.07 31.15 -19.98
N ARG A 61 32.31 31.56 -21.00
CA ARG A 61 32.89 32.17 -22.23
C ARG A 61 33.35 33.59 -22.02
N TYR A 62 32.70 34.33 -21.13
CA TYR A 62 33.00 35.74 -20.82
C TYR A 62 33.15 35.96 -19.32
N PRO A 63 34.26 35.47 -18.71
CA PRO A 63 34.47 35.51 -17.28
C PRO A 63 34.29 36.94 -16.68
N GLY A 64 33.48 37.03 -15.62
CA GLY A 64 33.24 38.28 -14.89
C GLY A 64 32.28 39.26 -15.54
N ARG A 65 31.81 39.04 -16.78
CA ARG A 65 30.93 39.98 -17.51
C ARG A 65 29.45 39.86 -17.11
N PHE A 66 28.98 38.66 -16.75
CA PHE A 66 27.57 38.37 -16.46
C PHE A 66 27.43 37.83 -15.04
N PRO A 67 27.33 38.68 -14.01
CA PRO A 67 27.11 38.21 -12.64
C PRO A 67 25.71 37.62 -12.46
N ASP A 68 25.52 36.75 -11.43
CA ASP A 68 24.25 36.08 -11.15
C ASP A 68 23.05 37.02 -10.96
N SER A 69 23.32 38.27 -10.55
CA SER A 69 22.31 39.33 -10.47
C SER A 69 21.60 39.61 -11.79
N THR A 70 22.24 39.29 -12.93
CA THR A 70 21.69 39.50 -14.29
C THR A 70 20.77 38.33 -14.74
N ARG A 71 20.73 37.22 -14.00
CA ARG A 71 20.01 36.01 -14.34
C ARG A 71 18.53 36.25 -14.68
N ARG A 72 17.80 36.98 -13.83
CA ARG A 72 16.38 37.30 -14.08
C ARG A 72 16.15 38.09 -15.36
N THR A 73 17.10 38.95 -15.72
CA THR A 73 17.03 39.73 -16.96
C THR A 73 17.25 38.83 -18.17
N PHE A 74 18.22 37.92 -18.09
CA PHE A 74 18.49 36.91 -19.12
C PHE A 74 17.32 35.96 -19.33
N GLU A 75 16.79 35.37 -18.24
CA GLU A 75 15.64 34.46 -18.29
C GLU A 75 14.42 35.16 -18.93
N ARG A 76 14.15 36.44 -18.60
CA ARG A 76 13.07 37.20 -19.25
C ARG A 76 13.30 37.36 -20.74
N ARG A 77 14.55 37.60 -21.17
CA ARG A 77 14.90 37.76 -22.58
C ARG A 77 14.73 36.44 -23.34
N VAL A 78 15.23 35.31 -22.81
CA VAL A 78 15.03 33.97 -23.37
C VAL A 78 13.54 33.63 -23.46
N ARG A 79 12.77 33.92 -22.39
CA ARG A 79 11.32 33.72 -22.39
C ARG A 79 10.63 34.54 -23.49
N ARG A 80 11.02 35.78 -23.67
CA ARG A 80 10.49 36.65 -24.74
C ARG A 80 10.82 36.10 -26.12
N TRP A 81 12.06 35.68 -26.35
CA TRP A 81 12.45 35.06 -27.62
C TRP A 81 11.64 33.80 -27.91
N ARG A 82 11.49 32.93 -26.92
CA ARG A 82 10.66 31.70 -27.05
C ARG A 82 9.20 32.01 -27.35
N SER A 83 8.68 33.08 -26.80
CA SER A 83 7.29 33.51 -27.08
C SER A 83 7.11 34.05 -28.50
N THR A 84 8.17 34.59 -29.10
CA THR A 84 8.13 35.24 -30.42
C THR A 84 8.60 34.30 -31.54
N TYR A 85 9.68 33.56 -31.30
CA TYR A 85 10.39 32.79 -32.33
C TYR A 85 10.56 31.30 -31.96
N GLY A 86 10.26 30.93 -30.73
CA GLY A 86 10.42 29.54 -30.29
C GLY A 86 9.39 28.61 -30.93
N PRO A 87 9.62 27.30 -30.85
CA PRO A 87 8.70 26.31 -31.40
C PRO A 87 7.32 26.38 -30.75
N ALA A 88 6.29 26.01 -31.48
CA ALA A 88 4.95 25.88 -30.96
C ALA A 88 4.92 24.92 -29.75
N LYS A 89 4.22 25.32 -28.72
CA LYS A 89 3.97 24.46 -27.57
C LYS A 89 2.77 23.57 -27.82
N THR A 90 2.79 22.40 -27.22
CA THR A 90 1.62 21.53 -27.23
C THR A 90 0.44 22.23 -26.54
N VAL A 91 -0.68 22.27 -27.23
CA VAL A 91 -1.92 22.85 -26.69
C VAL A 91 -2.62 21.78 -25.85
N THR A 92 -2.98 22.14 -24.64
CA THR A 92 -3.84 21.31 -23.79
C THR A 92 -5.29 21.70 -24.02
N PHE A 93 -6.12 20.72 -24.40
CA PHE A 93 -7.56 20.92 -24.63
C PHE A 93 -8.31 20.59 -23.34
N PRO A 94 -8.97 21.56 -22.67
CA PRO A 94 -9.79 21.28 -21.50
C PRO A 94 -10.87 20.26 -21.85
N GLN A 95 -10.99 19.21 -21.03
CA GLN A 95 -12.03 18.20 -21.16
C GLN A 95 -13.28 18.62 -20.40
N VAL A 96 -14.45 18.29 -20.94
CA VAL A 96 -15.72 18.48 -20.25
C VAL A 96 -16.00 17.20 -19.45
N HIS A 97 -16.08 17.34 -18.15
CA HIS A 97 -16.46 16.24 -17.27
C HIS A 97 -17.91 16.38 -16.85
N HIS A 98 -18.64 15.27 -16.85
CA HIS A 98 -20.02 15.20 -16.40
C HIS A 98 -20.10 14.51 -15.04
N PRO A 99 -21.02 14.96 -14.16
CA PRO A 99 -21.14 14.38 -12.82
C PRO A 99 -21.50 12.90 -12.87
N GLY A 100 -20.89 12.10 -12.00
CA GLY A 100 -21.13 10.66 -11.88
C GLY A 100 -20.67 9.80 -13.07
N GLN A 101 -19.97 10.39 -14.04
CA GLN A 101 -19.60 9.65 -15.24
C GLN A 101 -18.31 8.85 -15.08
N ILE A 102 -17.23 9.45 -14.63
CA ILE A 102 -15.90 8.82 -14.63
C ILE A 102 -15.23 8.95 -13.27
N ALA A 103 -14.78 7.81 -12.72
CA ALA A 103 -13.73 7.78 -11.74
C ALA A 103 -12.45 7.27 -12.40
N ALA A 104 -11.34 7.90 -12.11
CA ALA A 104 -10.04 7.50 -12.60
C ALA A 104 -9.13 7.12 -11.43
N SER A 105 -8.35 6.05 -11.58
CA SER A 105 -7.45 5.57 -10.52
C SER A 105 -6.07 5.23 -11.04
N ASP A 106 -5.09 5.39 -10.13
CA ASP A 106 -3.70 5.06 -10.39
C ASP A 106 -2.96 4.76 -9.07
N PHE A 107 -1.78 4.13 -9.18
CA PHE A 107 -0.86 3.95 -8.06
C PHE A 107 0.23 5.01 -8.08
N THR A 108 0.44 5.67 -6.96
CA THR A 108 1.48 6.70 -6.84
C THR A 108 2.50 6.37 -5.76
N VAL A 109 3.78 6.29 -6.15
CA VAL A 109 4.90 5.99 -5.24
C VAL A 109 5.19 7.22 -4.39
N MET A 110 5.24 7.04 -3.06
CA MET A 110 5.39 8.10 -2.06
C MET A 110 6.78 8.16 -1.40
N ASN A 111 7.74 7.35 -1.85
CA ASN A 111 9.08 7.24 -1.25
C ASN A 111 9.82 8.57 -1.14
N SER A 112 9.57 9.51 -2.09
CA SER A 112 10.17 10.85 -2.07
C SER A 112 9.74 11.72 -0.88
N LEU A 113 8.66 11.34 -0.17
CA LEU A 113 8.23 12.05 1.04
C LEU A 113 9.14 11.79 2.24
N GLY A 114 9.98 10.73 2.23
CA GLY A 114 10.92 10.43 3.29
C GLY A 114 10.24 10.15 4.64
N VAL A 115 9.06 9.53 4.62
CA VAL A 115 8.32 9.15 5.83
C VAL A 115 9.05 8.04 6.56
N THR A 116 9.05 8.08 7.89
CA THR A 116 9.60 7.03 8.74
C THR A 116 8.54 6.52 9.72
N ILE A 117 8.52 5.21 9.95
CA ILE A 117 7.68 4.56 10.96
C ILE A 117 8.58 3.76 11.89
N GLY A 118 8.45 3.98 13.20
CA GLY A 118 9.31 3.32 14.18
C GLY A 118 10.80 3.54 13.93
N ARG A 119 11.19 4.72 13.44
CA ARG A 119 12.56 5.13 13.05
C ARG A 119 13.13 4.44 11.79
N SER A 120 12.33 3.65 11.09
CA SER A 120 12.72 3.02 9.82
C SER A 120 12.09 3.77 8.66
N VAL A 121 12.82 3.89 7.54
CA VAL A 121 12.27 4.47 6.30
C VAL A 121 11.07 3.65 5.84
N PHE A 122 9.96 4.33 5.57
CA PHE A 122 8.72 3.71 5.14
C PHE A 122 8.48 3.97 3.65
N GLU A 123 8.94 3.03 2.85
CA GLU A 123 8.68 3.03 1.41
C GLU A 123 7.27 2.48 1.13
N HIS A 124 6.46 3.25 0.43
CA HIS A 124 5.07 2.88 0.19
C HIS A 124 4.51 3.52 -1.09
N THR A 125 3.39 3.01 -1.49
CA THR A 125 2.59 3.48 -2.62
C THR A 125 1.18 3.78 -2.11
N LEU A 126 0.53 4.79 -2.65
CA LEU A 126 -0.89 5.02 -2.45
C LEU A 126 -1.64 4.62 -3.72
N PHE A 127 -2.70 3.86 -3.57
CA PHE A 127 -3.75 3.80 -4.57
C PHE A 127 -4.56 5.08 -4.45
N HIS A 128 -4.77 5.78 -5.54
CA HIS A 128 -5.48 7.05 -5.61
C HIS A 128 -6.60 6.96 -6.62
N CYS A 129 -7.82 7.26 -6.19
CA CYS A 129 -9.02 7.27 -7.02
C CYS A 129 -9.68 8.64 -6.95
N VAL A 130 -10.06 9.19 -8.10
CA VAL A 130 -10.58 10.55 -8.24
C VAL A 130 -11.84 10.54 -9.11
N LEU A 131 -12.91 11.16 -8.63
CA LEU A 131 -14.07 11.51 -9.45
C LEU A 131 -13.75 12.70 -10.34
N THR A 132 -13.78 12.53 -11.65
CA THR A 132 -13.23 13.53 -12.59
C THR A 132 -14.02 14.84 -12.68
N TYR A 133 -15.29 14.85 -12.27
CA TYR A 133 -16.11 16.07 -12.26
C TYR A 133 -15.86 16.92 -11.01
N SER A 134 -16.04 16.37 -9.82
CA SER A 134 -15.85 17.10 -8.55
C SER A 134 -14.39 17.23 -8.14
N ASN A 135 -13.54 16.34 -8.63
CA ASN A 135 -12.19 16.07 -8.16
C ASN A 135 -12.12 15.58 -6.70
N VAL A 136 -13.21 15.04 -6.15
CA VAL A 136 -13.20 14.34 -4.87
C VAL A 136 -12.37 13.08 -5.01
N GLU A 137 -11.52 12.84 -4.01
CA GLU A 137 -10.51 11.80 -4.06
C GLU A 137 -10.56 10.87 -2.87
N SER A 138 -10.18 9.62 -3.08
CA SER A 138 -10.00 8.58 -2.08
C SER A 138 -8.61 7.99 -2.23
N VAL A 139 -7.98 7.65 -1.11
CA VAL A 139 -6.64 7.06 -1.07
C VAL A 139 -6.61 5.81 -0.20
N SER A 140 -5.77 4.85 -0.58
CA SER A 140 -5.49 3.66 0.22
C SER A 140 -4.00 3.37 0.22
N LEU A 141 -3.47 2.94 1.36
CA LEU A 141 -2.09 2.50 1.47
C LEU A 141 -1.92 1.16 0.73
N CYS A 142 -0.88 1.07 -0.09
CA CYS A 142 -0.56 -0.13 -0.83
C CYS A 142 0.94 -0.43 -0.76
N PHE A 143 1.26 -1.71 -0.87
CA PHE A 143 2.65 -2.18 -0.92
C PHE A 143 3.00 -2.84 -2.26
N SER A 144 2.02 -3.01 -3.11
CA SER A 144 2.18 -3.57 -4.45
C SER A 144 1.06 -3.12 -5.37
N GLU A 145 1.35 -3.05 -6.65
CA GLU A 145 0.35 -2.82 -7.71
C GLU A 145 -0.35 -4.14 -8.10
N SER A 146 -0.81 -4.89 -7.09
CA SER A 146 -1.51 -6.16 -7.30
C SER A 146 -3.01 -5.95 -7.53
N PHE A 147 -3.67 -6.98 -8.09
CA PHE A 147 -5.12 -6.94 -8.25
C PHE A 147 -5.84 -6.81 -6.90
N GLU A 148 -5.34 -7.45 -5.86
CA GLU A 148 -5.90 -7.37 -4.51
C GLU A 148 -5.86 -5.92 -3.99
N ALA A 149 -4.74 -5.20 -4.17
CA ALA A 149 -4.62 -3.79 -3.79
C ALA A 149 -5.51 -2.87 -4.65
N LEU A 150 -5.57 -3.11 -5.97
CA LEU A 150 -6.45 -2.38 -6.87
C LEU A 150 -7.91 -2.54 -6.46
N SER A 151 -8.36 -3.78 -6.25
CA SER A 151 -9.75 -4.08 -5.95
C SER A 151 -10.19 -3.56 -4.58
N GLU A 152 -9.31 -3.63 -3.59
CA GLU A 152 -9.56 -3.06 -2.26
C GLU A 152 -9.67 -1.54 -2.32
N GLY A 153 -8.74 -0.88 -3.04
CA GLY A 153 -8.74 0.56 -3.21
C GLY A 153 -9.96 1.08 -3.98
N VAL A 154 -10.35 0.42 -5.08
CA VAL A 154 -11.55 0.77 -5.85
C VAL A 154 -12.80 0.64 -4.99
N GLN A 155 -12.94 -0.48 -4.28
CA GLN A 155 -14.10 -0.72 -3.43
C GLN A 155 -14.16 0.28 -2.27
N LYS A 156 -13.02 0.59 -1.62
CA LYS A 156 -12.96 1.64 -0.59
C LYS A 156 -13.45 2.97 -1.16
N ALA A 157 -12.93 3.36 -2.33
CA ALA A 157 -13.27 4.62 -2.97
C ALA A 157 -14.77 4.74 -3.28
N PHE A 158 -15.39 3.72 -3.88
CA PHE A 158 -16.82 3.76 -4.20
C PHE A 158 -17.68 3.85 -2.95
N TRP A 159 -17.30 3.17 -1.86
CA TRP A 159 -18.02 3.25 -0.59
C TRP A 159 -17.83 4.61 0.10
N GLU A 160 -16.66 5.23 0.02
CA GLU A 160 -16.41 6.59 0.52
C GLU A 160 -17.16 7.65 -0.29
N PHE A 161 -17.30 7.47 -1.60
CA PHE A 161 -18.10 8.35 -2.45
C PHE A 161 -19.61 8.18 -2.21
N GLY A 162 -20.03 7.09 -1.58
CA GLY A 162 -21.43 6.78 -1.34
C GLY A 162 -22.19 6.36 -2.60
N GLY A 163 -21.47 5.94 -3.65
CA GLY A 163 -22.06 5.51 -4.92
C GLY A 163 -21.02 5.14 -5.96
N VAL A 164 -21.48 4.68 -7.12
CA VAL A 164 -20.64 4.13 -8.19
C VAL A 164 -20.67 5.04 -9.43
N PRO A 165 -19.51 5.36 -10.03
CA PRO A 165 -19.47 6.06 -11.32
C PRO A 165 -19.89 5.11 -12.45
N LYS A 166 -20.30 5.68 -13.60
CA LYS A 166 -20.64 4.85 -14.78
C LYS A 166 -19.42 4.17 -15.39
N ILE A 167 -18.26 4.83 -15.33
CA ILE A 167 -17.01 4.37 -15.95
C ILE A 167 -15.90 4.41 -14.90
N HIS A 168 -15.14 3.35 -14.79
CA HIS A 168 -13.86 3.33 -14.07
C HIS A 168 -12.72 3.30 -15.08
N ARG A 169 -11.88 4.33 -15.07
CA ARG A 169 -10.70 4.46 -15.91
C ARG A 169 -9.45 4.15 -15.10
N THR A 170 -8.63 3.26 -15.61
CA THR A 170 -7.32 2.96 -15.02
C THR A 170 -6.24 2.92 -16.10
N ASP A 171 -5.00 3.20 -15.72
CA ASP A 171 -3.86 3.06 -16.63
C ASP A 171 -3.56 1.58 -16.93
N SER A 172 -2.57 1.35 -17.77
CA SER A 172 -2.09 0.03 -18.19
C SER A 172 -1.47 -0.79 -17.05
N LEU A 173 -2.15 -0.84 -15.89
CA LEU A 173 -1.70 -1.58 -14.72
C LEU A 173 -1.73 -3.10 -14.98
N SER A 174 -0.66 -3.79 -14.62
CA SER A 174 -0.59 -5.25 -14.72
C SER A 174 -1.67 -5.96 -13.87
N ALA A 175 -2.18 -5.27 -12.84
CA ALA A 175 -3.28 -5.72 -12.00
C ALA A 175 -4.62 -5.80 -12.74
N ALA A 176 -4.88 -4.87 -13.66
CA ALA A 176 -6.10 -4.80 -14.46
C ALA A 176 -5.93 -5.39 -15.85
N ILE A 177 -4.71 -5.39 -16.41
CA ILE A 177 -4.43 -5.70 -17.79
C ILE A 177 -3.43 -6.85 -17.91
N ASN A 178 -3.73 -7.79 -18.80
CA ASN A 178 -2.82 -8.86 -19.16
C ASN A 178 -1.81 -8.35 -20.22
N ASN A 179 -0.61 -7.99 -19.79
CA ASN A 179 0.46 -7.49 -20.64
C ASN A 179 1.14 -8.57 -21.52
N HIS A 180 0.84 -9.85 -21.28
CA HIS A 180 1.39 -10.98 -22.04
C HIS A 180 0.52 -11.35 -23.26
N ALA A 181 -0.66 -10.78 -23.38
CA ALA A 181 -1.52 -10.99 -24.55
C ALA A 181 -1.05 -10.12 -25.74
N THR A 182 -1.26 -10.60 -26.96
CA THR A 182 -0.94 -9.89 -28.22
C THR A 182 -1.68 -8.55 -28.35
N LYS A 183 -2.85 -8.45 -27.69
CA LYS A 183 -3.57 -7.20 -27.41
C LYS A 183 -3.72 -7.09 -25.90
N LYS A 184 -3.50 -5.91 -25.34
CA LYS A 184 -3.79 -5.63 -23.92
C LYS A 184 -5.26 -5.98 -23.65
N GLN A 185 -5.49 -6.96 -22.79
CA GLN A 185 -6.82 -7.40 -22.39
C GLN A 185 -6.98 -7.21 -20.88
N LEU A 186 -8.17 -6.76 -20.48
CA LEU A 186 -8.52 -6.69 -19.06
C LEU A 186 -8.51 -8.10 -18.45
N THR A 187 -8.02 -8.22 -17.25
CA THR A 187 -8.02 -9.50 -16.54
C THR A 187 -9.47 -9.90 -16.19
N SER A 188 -9.75 -11.20 -16.18
CA SER A 188 -11.09 -11.70 -15.81
C SER A 188 -11.52 -11.27 -14.41
N ARG A 189 -10.56 -11.18 -13.48
CA ARG A 189 -10.82 -10.73 -12.11
C ARG A 189 -11.24 -9.25 -12.06
N TYR A 190 -10.59 -8.39 -12.84
CA TYR A 190 -10.96 -6.99 -12.93
C TYR A 190 -12.32 -6.79 -13.60
N LEU A 191 -12.60 -7.56 -14.65
CA LEU A 191 -13.92 -7.53 -15.29
C LEU A 191 -15.03 -7.97 -14.33
N ALA A 192 -14.82 -9.04 -13.55
CA ALA A 192 -15.77 -9.48 -12.52
C ALA A 192 -15.99 -8.41 -11.43
N LEU A 193 -14.95 -7.67 -11.06
CA LEU A 193 -15.08 -6.55 -10.13
C LEU A 193 -15.94 -5.43 -10.72
N MET A 194 -15.72 -5.06 -11.99
CA MET A 194 -16.50 -4.03 -12.66
C MET A 194 -17.95 -4.46 -12.88
N GLU A 195 -18.18 -5.73 -13.23
CA GLU A 195 -19.51 -6.31 -13.38
C GLU A 195 -20.30 -6.29 -12.06
N HIS A 196 -19.65 -6.63 -10.93
CA HIS A 196 -20.25 -6.59 -9.60
C HIS A 196 -20.78 -5.19 -9.22
N TYR A 197 -20.09 -4.15 -9.66
CA TYR A 197 -20.47 -2.74 -9.43
C TYR A 197 -21.27 -2.12 -10.57
N GLU A 198 -21.57 -2.86 -11.64
CA GLU A 198 -22.24 -2.37 -12.86
C GLU A 198 -21.50 -1.17 -13.48
N VAL A 199 -20.16 -1.20 -13.47
CA VAL A 199 -19.28 -0.13 -13.95
C VAL A 199 -18.63 -0.54 -15.26
N GLU A 200 -18.67 0.34 -16.24
CA GLU A 200 -17.92 0.17 -17.49
C GLU A 200 -16.42 0.41 -17.24
N SER A 201 -15.60 -0.51 -17.72
CA SER A 201 -14.14 -0.38 -17.64
C SER A 201 -13.57 0.34 -18.86
N GLN A 202 -12.78 1.38 -18.63
CA GLN A 202 -12.09 2.10 -19.69
C GLN A 202 -10.58 2.05 -19.47
N GLN A 203 -9.84 1.67 -20.51
CA GLN A 203 -8.38 1.73 -20.51
C GLN A 203 -7.91 3.06 -21.07
N THR A 204 -6.87 3.61 -20.47
CA THR A 204 -6.15 4.73 -21.07
C THR A 204 -5.33 4.23 -22.26
N ASN A 205 -5.48 4.88 -23.41
CA ASN A 205 -4.71 4.53 -24.59
C ASN A 205 -3.22 4.81 -24.38
N ALA A 206 -2.38 3.83 -24.70
CA ALA A 206 -0.93 4.00 -24.59
C ALA A 206 -0.46 5.18 -25.48
N ARG A 207 0.31 6.10 -24.92
CA ARG A 207 0.82 7.32 -25.56
C ARG A 207 -0.21 8.42 -25.80
N CYS A 208 -1.36 8.38 -25.14
CA CYS A 208 -2.33 9.47 -25.12
C CYS A 208 -2.33 10.14 -23.75
N PRO A 209 -1.34 10.98 -23.43
CA PRO A 209 -1.23 11.62 -22.11
C PRO A 209 -2.42 12.50 -21.75
N ASN A 210 -3.20 12.91 -22.74
CA ASN A 210 -4.40 13.73 -22.54
C ASN A 210 -5.57 12.94 -21.90
N GLU A 211 -5.57 11.62 -21.97
CA GLU A 211 -6.66 10.80 -21.43
C GLU A 211 -6.52 10.54 -19.92
N ASN A 212 -5.29 10.59 -19.40
CA ASN A 212 -4.98 10.36 -17.98
C ASN A 212 -4.45 11.63 -17.26
N GLY A 213 -4.44 12.76 -17.96
CA GLY A 213 -3.86 14.02 -17.48
C GLY A 213 -4.45 14.50 -16.16
N ASP A 214 -5.73 14.20 -15.89
CA ASP A 214 -6.39 14.57 -14.64
C ASP A 214 -5.85 13.76 -13.46
N VAL A 215 -5.65 12.45 -13.62
CA VAL A 215 -5.13 11.58 -12.54
C VAL A 215 -3.65 11.81 -12.33
N GLU A 216 -2.85 11.93 -13.40
CA GLU A 216 -1.43 12.24 -13.30
C GLU A 216 -1.20 13.60 -12.64
N SER A 217 -1.98 14.61 -13.01
CA SER A 217 -1.97 15.92 -12.37
C SER A 217 -2.41 15.83 -10.91
N SER A 218 -3.45 15.06 -10.62
CA SER A 218 -3.96 14.84 -9.27
C SER A 218 -2.94 14.09 -8.39
N ASN A 219 -2.24 13.09 -8.93
CA ASN A 219 -1.14 12.37 -8.25
C ASN A 219 0.01 13.32 -7.88
N GLY A 220 0.39 14.23 -8.77
CA GLY A 220 1.38 15.27 -8.48
C GLY A 220 0.90 16.24 -7.40
N HIS A 221 -0.38 16.61 -7.45
CA HIS A 221 -0.98 17.52 -6.46
C HIS A 221 -1.10 16.89 -5.08
N ILE A 222 -1.62 15.66 -4.97
CA ILE A 222 -1.77 14.99 -3.68
C ILE A 222 -0.41 14.77 -3.00
N LYS A 223 0.60 14.35 -3.76
CA LYS A 223 1.97 14.20 -3.25
C LYS A 223 2.52 15.52 -2.70
N ASN A 224 2.35 16.62 -3.43
CA ASN A 224 2.79 17.94 -2.98
C ASN A 224 2.04 18.41 -1.74
N VAL A 225 0.72 18.19 -1.66
CA VAL A 225 -0.08 18.62 -0.51
C VAL A 225 0.27 17.83 0.75
N ILE A 226 0.48 16.51 0.63
CA ILE A 226 0.96 15.69 1.75
C ILE A 226 2.37 16.16 2.18
N ASP A 227 3.26 16.47 1.23
CA ASP A 227 4.60 17.01 1.56
C ASP A 227 4.51 18.34 2.32
N GLN A 228 3.68 19.27 1.86
CA GLN A 228 3.47 20.55 2.55
C GLN A 228 2.85 20.36 3.95
N ALA A 229 1.92 19.42 4.11
CA ALA A 229 1.35 19.09 5.41
C ALA A 229 2.39 18.47 6.36
N LEU A 230 3.29 17.61 5.85
CA LEU A 230 4.43 17.07 6.61
C LEU A 230 5.42 18.15 7.02
N LEU A 231 5.70 19.11 6.15
CA LEU A 231 6.54 20.28 6.47
C LEU A 231 5.89 21.13 7.57
N LEU A 232 4.59 21.37 7.48
CA LEU A 232 3.85 22.13 8.49
C LEU A 232 3.80 21.38 9.83
N ARG A 233 3.66 20.06 9.82
CA ARG A 233 3.75 19.21 11.01
C ARG A 233 5.14 19.27 11.67
N GLY A 234 6.18 19.61 10.92
CA GLY A 234 7.56 19.68 11.41
C GLY A 234 8.24 18.32 11.62
N SER A 235 7.57 17.22 11.28
CA SER A 235 8.12 15.87 11.41
C SER A 235 7.55 14.94 10.33
N ARG A 236 8.40 14.05 9.81
CA ARG A 236 8.03 12.98 8.87
C ARG A 236 8.00 11.60 9.57
N SER A 237 8.11 11.58 10.90
CA SER A 237 8.15 10.37 11.70
C SER A 237 6.80 10.08 12.32
N PHE A 238 6.38 8.82 12.26
CA PHE A 238 5.13 8.30 12.83
C PHE A 238 5.42 7.07 13.68
N GLU A 239 4.57 6.77 14.62
CA GLU A 239 4.70 5.60 15.50
C GLU A 239 4.19 4.33 14.81
N SER A 240 3.10 4.46 14.03
CA SER A 240 2.46 3.35 13.33
C SER A 240 2.04 3.74 11.90
N ARG A 241 1.68 2.73 11.11
CA ARG A 241 1.09 2.90 9.78
C ARG A 241 -0.29 3.58 9.87
N ASP A 242 -1.06 3.19 10.87
CA ASP A 242 -2.41 3.72 11.08
C ASP A 242 -2.36 5.22 11.35
N GLN A 243 -1.44 5.67 12.22
CA GLN A 243 -1.23 7.09 12.49
C GLN A 243 -0.81 7.87 11.23
N TYR A 244 0.01 7.27 10.35
CA TYR A 244 0.35 7.89 9.08
C TYR A 244 -0.85 7.96 8.14
N MET A 245 -1.66 6.90 8.08
CA MET A 245 -2.86 6.91 7.22
C MET A 245 -3.93 7.87 7.72
N GLU A 246 -4.18 7.95 9.02
CA GLU A 246 -5.05 8.98 9.61
C GLU A 246 -4.61 10.39 9.19
N PHE A 247 -3.32 10.68 9.28
CA PHE A 247 -2.78 11.96 8.82
C PHE A 247 -3.03 12.20 7.32
N VAL A 248 -2.82 11.20 6.47
CA VAL A 248 -3.06 11.32 5.02
C VAL A 248 -4.56 11.50 4.75
N GLU A 249 -5.42 10.75 5.42
CA GLU A 249 -6.88 10.86 5.30
C GLU A 249 -7.40 12.22 5.76
N GLU A 250 -6.85 12.82 6.81
CA GLU A 250 -7.17 14.19 7.23
C GLU A 250 -6.80 15.22 6.14
N VAL A 251 -5.64 15.05 5.49
CA VAL A 251 -5.20 15.92 4.39
C VAL A 251 -6.16 15.81 3.21
N VAL A 252 -6.56 14.60 2.84
CA VAL A 252 -7.52 14.32 1.76
C VAL A 252 -8.91 14.87 2.11
N ALA A 253 -9.39 14.61 3.34
CA ALA A 253 -10.69 15.10 3.81
C ALA A 253 -10.80 16.63 3.73
N ARG A 254 -9.74 17.34 4.09
CA ARG A 254 -9.68 18.81 3.97
C ARG A 254 -9.83 19.27 2.53
N ARG A 255 -9.15 18.61 1.60
CA ARG A 255 -9.27 18.89 0.16
C ARG A 255 -10.68 18.58 -0.37
N ASN A 256 -11.23 17.45 0.03
CA ASN A 256 -12.58 17.04 -0.37
C ASN A 256 -13.64 18.01 0.17
N HIS A 257 -13.43 18.55 1.37
CA HIS A 257 -14.32 19.58 1.95
C HIS A 257 -14.41 20.85 1.08
N GLU A 258 -13.31 21.27 0.47
CA GLU A 258 -13.29 22.42 -0.45
C GLU A 258 -14.11 22.15 -1.73
N ARG A 259 -14.33 20.89 -2.06
CA ARG A 259 -15.01 20.42 -3.28
C ARG A 259 -16.45 19.97 -3.04
N ARG A 260 -16.94 20.07 -1.82
CA ARG A 260 -18.24 19.53 -1.37
C ARG A 260 -19.43 19.97 -2.23
N ASP A 261 -19.44 21.23 -2.70
CA ASP A 261 -20.57 21.76 -3.48
C ASP A 261 -20.68 21.08 -4.87
N ARG A 262 -19.54 20.84 -5.52
CA ARG A 262 -19.50 20.08 -6.77
C ARG A 262 -19.74 18.60 -6.53
N PHE A 263 -19.27 18.07 -5.41
CA PHE A 263 -19.48 16.68 -5.05
C PHE A 263 -20.95 16.39 -4.76
N ALA A 264 -21.69 17.28 -4.12
CA ALA A 264 -23.12 17.12 -3.91
C ALA A 264 -23.88 16.92 -5.22
N VAL A 265 -23.55 17.71 -6.26
CA VAL A 265 -24.13 17.53 -7.61
C VAL A 265 -23.73 16.19 -8.24
N GLU A 266 -22.48 15.75 -8.02
CA GLU A 266 -21.99 14.49 -8.58
C GLU A 266 -22.60 13.30 -7.86
N GLN A 267 -22.77 13.37 -6.55
CA GLN A 267 -23.31 12.30 -5.72
C GLN A 267 -24.74 11.92 -6.12
N GLU A 268 -25.55 12.88 -6.54
CA GLU A 268 -26.92 12.62 -7.07
C GLU A 268 -26.91 11.80 -8.37
N GLN A 269 -25.80 11.77 -9.09
CA GLN A 269 -25.65 11.10 -10.39
C GLN A 269 -24.88 9.78 -10.29
N LEU A 270 -24.33 9.44 -9.12
CA LEU A 270 -23.68 8.15 -8.89
C LEU A 270 -24.74 7.04 -8.84
N GLY A 271 -24.37 5.87 -9.35
CA GLY A 271 -25.19 4.66 -9.23
C GLY A 271 -25.22 4.12 -7.79
N PRO A 272 -26.17 3.22 -7.47
CA PRO A 272 -26.27 2.62 -6.16
C PRO A 272 -25.09 1.70 -5.87
N LEU A 273 -24.70 1.60 -4.61
CA LEU A 273 -23.75 0.61 -4.13
C LEU A 273 -24.42 -0.78 -4.06
N PRO A 274 -23.68 -1.86 -4.32
CA PRO A 274 -24.16 -3.22 -4.04
C PRO A 274 -24.34 -3.44 -2.55
N HIS A 275 -25.10 -4.48 -2.17
CA HIS A 275 -25.35 -4.80 -0.75
C HIS A 275 -24.07 -5.13 0.04
N GLN A 276 -23.06 -5.67 -0.63
CA GLN A 276 -21.79 -6.05 -0.01
C GLN A 276 -20.62 -5.85 -0.98
N LYS A 277 -19.43 -5.68 -0.42
CA LYS A 277 -18.20 -5.66 -1.22
C LYS A 277 -17.94 -7.04 -1.83
N LEU A 278 -17.34 -7.06 -3.01
CA LEU A 278 -16.90 -8.30 -3.63
C LEU A 278 -15.69 -8.85 -2.87
N ASP A 279 -15.71 -10.13 -2.52
CA ASP A 279 -14.50 -10.79 -2.02
C ASP A 279 -13.55 -11.02 -3.20
N THR A 280 -12.47 -10.25 -3.22
CA THR A 280 -11.45 -10.28 -4.27
C THR A 280 -10.19 -11.01 -3.84
N ASN A 281 -10.18 -11.60 -2.64
CA ASN A 281 -9.08 -12.40 -2.16
C ASN A 281 -8.89 -13.66 -3.02
N GLU A 282 -7.64 -14.05 -3.21
CA GLU A 282 -7.32 -15.28 -3.91
C GLU A 282 -7.07 -16.40 -2.92
N THR A 283 -7.83 -17.48 -3.03
CA THR A 283 -7.60 -18.67 -2.20
C THR A 283 -6.89 -19.76 -3.00
N LEU A 284 -5.66 -20.06 -2.62
CA LEU A 284 -4.88 -21.18 -3.12
C LEU A 284 -5.14 -22.39 -2.23
N ARG A 285 -5.73 -23.44 -2.79
CA ARG A 285 -6.10 -24.63 -2.03
C ARG A 285 -5.08 -25.75 -2.14
N GLY A 286 -4.90 -26.49 -1.06
CA GLY A 286 -4.11 -27.72 -1.05
C GLY A 286 -2.61 -27.53 -1.20
N ILE A 287 -2.05 -26.41 -0.72
CA ILE A 287 -0.61 -26.15 -0.75
C ILE A 287 0.11 -27.10 0.21
N LEU A 288 1.09 -27.85 -0.32
CA LEU A 288 1.88 -28.79 0.46
C LEU A 288 2.79 -28.06 1.46
N VAL A 289 2.79 -28.52 2.70
CA VAL A 289 3.75 -28.11 3.72
C VAL A 289 5.01 -28.95 3.63
N HIS A 290 6.13 -28.33 3.29
CA HIS A 290 7.42 -29.00 3.13
C HIS A 290 8.04 -29.44 4.46
N SER A 291 9.00 -30.37 4.40
CA SER A 291 9.72 -30.92 5.57
C SER A 291 10.50 -29.88 6.38
N ASN A 292 10.77 -28.72 5.83
CA ASN A 292 11.40 -27.58 6.51
C ASN A 292 10.38 -26.60 7.13
N SER A 293 9.13 -27.06 7.36
CA SER A 293 8.04 -26.25 7.95
C SER A 293 7.68 -25.00 7.15
N THR A 294 7.78 -25.07 5.81
CA THR A 294 7.45 -23.94 4.93
C THR A 294 6.43 -24.32 3.88
N ILE A 295 5.68 -23.33 3.45
CA ILE A 295 4.82 -23.35 2.27
C ILE A 295 5.39 -22.40 1.20
N HIS A 296 5.07 -22.68 -0.05
CA HIS A 296 5.43 -21.85 -1.17
C HIS A 296 4.18 -21.16 -1.71
N VAL A 297 4.11 -19.85 -1.54
CA VAL A 297 2.99 -19.04 -2.01
C VAL A 297 3.49 -18.08 -3.06
N ARG A 298 3.04 -18.26 -4.31
CA ARG A 298 3.56 -17.53 -5.47
C ARG A 298 5.10 -17.65 -5.55
N ARG A 299 5.83 -16.57 -5.33
CA ARG A 299 7.30 -16.55 -5.42
C ARG A 299 8.00 -16.42 -4.06
N HIS A 300 7.25 -16.59 -2.96
CA HIS A 300 7.74 -16.39 -1.60
C HIS A 300 7.58 -17.65 -0.76
N ARG A 301 8.36 -17.73 0.31
CA ARG A 301 8.30 -18.81 1.29
C ARG A 301 7.84 -18.28 2.63
N TYR A 302 6.91 -18.99 3.24
CA TYR A 302 6.37 -18.66 4.55
C TYR A 302 6.45 -19.88 5.44
N SER A 303 6.87 -19.69 6.71
CA SER A 303 6.86 -20.79 7.64
C SER A 303 5.47 -20.97 8.25
N VAL A 304 5.13 -22.23 8.51
CA VAL A 304 3.91 -22.63 9.21
C VAL A 304 4.26 -23.58 10.36
N PRO A 305 3.38 -23.78 11.35
CA PRO A 305 3.66 -24.69 12.46
C PRO A 305 4.12 -26.07 11.99
N SER A 306 5.18 -26.60 12.61
CA SER A 306 5.84 -27.85 12.21
C SER A 306 4.92 -29.09 12.29
N ARG A 307 3.85 -29.04 13.08
CA ARG A 307 2.82 -30.10 13.13
C ARG A 307 2.09 -30.32 11.80
N LEU A 308 2.16 -29.36 10.89
CA LEU A 308 1.50 -29.43 9.57
C LEU A 308 2.40 -30.03 8.48
N ILE A 309 3.67 -30.36 8.79
CA ILE A 309 4.61 -30.94 7.79
C ILE A 309 4.01 -32.20 7.16
N GLY A 310 4.07 -32.24 5.81
CA GLY A 310 3.51 -33.32 5.01
C GLY A 310 2.00 -33.21 4.75
N GLY A 311 1.32 -32.30 5.45
CA GLY A 311 -0.08 -31.97 5.21
C GLY A 311 -0.26 -30.93 4.10
N LYS A 312 -1.51 -30.64 3.79
CA LYS A 312 -1.91 -29.58 2.84
C LYS A 312 -2.67 -28.51 3.59
N VAL A 313 -2.42 -27.25 3.22
CA VAL A 313 -3.09 -26.08 3.77
C VAL A 313 -3.73 -25.25 2.66
N ASP A 314 -4.75 -24.50 3.00
CA ASP A 314 -5.33 -23.48 2.12
C ASP A 314 -4.81 -22.12 2.52
N VAL A 315 -4.54 -21.27 1.53
CA VAL A 315 -3.95 -19.95 1.74
C VAL A 315 -4.79 -18.91 1.05
N THR A 316 -5.33 -17.99 1.82
CA THR A 316 -6.04 -16.81 1.30
C THR A 316 -5.08 -15.61 1.24
N ILE A 317 -4.98 -15.00 0.07
CA ILE A 317 -4.08 -13.88 -0.21
C ILE A 317 -4.92 -12.62 -0.35
N SER A 318 -4.72 -11.67 0.54
CA SER A 318 -5.25 -10.30 0.46
C SER A 318 -4.18 -9.31 -0.01
N ALA A 319 -4.49 -8.01 -0.02
CA ALA A 319 -3.52 -6.98 -0.40
C ALA A 319 -2.29 -6.97 0.52
N GLU A 320 -2.48 -7.05 1.83
CA GLU A 320 -1.42 -6.93 2.84
C GLU A 320 -1.07 -8.23 3.57
N TRP A 321 -1.98 -9.20 3.60
CA TRP A 321 -1.90 -10.36 4.45
C TRP A 321 -2.00 -11.68 3.69
N ILE A 322 -1.46 -12.71 4.31
CA ILE A 322 -1.66 -14.10 3.94
C ILE A 322 -2.26 -14.83 5.13
N ASP A 323 -3.43 -15.38 4.94
CA ASP A 323 -4.11 -16.22 5.93
C ASP A 323 -3.96 -17.70 5.57
N VAL A 324 -3.42 -18.48 6.48
CA VAL A 324 -3.25 -19.93 6.32
C VAL A 324 -4.32 -20.63 7.13
N SER A 325 -5.03 -21.55 6.48
CA SER A 325 -6.03 -22.41 7.11
C SER A 325 -5.77 -23.88 6.81
N HIS A 326 -6.19 -24.75 7.73
CA HIS A 326 -6.15 -26.20 7.58
C HIS A 326 -7.50 -26.77 7.99
N HIS A 327 -8.16 -27.50 7.07
CA HIS A 327 -9.54 -27.96 7.27
C HIS A 327 -10.50 -26.86 7.75
N SER A 328 -10.44 -25.70 7.08
CA SER A 328 -11.23 -24.49 7.40
C SER A 328 -10.95 -23.84 8.76
N ILE A 329 -10.02 -24.39 9.54
CA ILE A 329 -9.57 -23.78 10.79
C ILE A 329 -8.43 -22.82 10.49
N HIS A 330 -8.55 -21.56 10.93
CA HIS A 330 -7.49 -20.57 10.81
C HIS A 330 -6.26 -21.01 11.62
N VAL A 331 -5.09 -21.02 10.98
CA VAL A 331 -3.82 -21.41 11.59
C VAL A 331 -3.03 -20.17 11.99
N GLN A 332 -2.84 -19.26 11.03
CA GLN A 332 -2.11 -18.02 11.27
C GLN A 332 -2.31 -17.01 10.15
N ARG A 333 -2.08 -15.73 10.49
CA ARG A 333 -1.98 -14.61 9.58
C ARG A 333 -0.54 -14.11 9.53
N MET A 334 -0.06 -13.77 8.35
CA MET A 334 1.30 -13.25 8.13
C MET A 334 1.27 -12.06 7.18
N PRO A 335 2.18 -11.09 7.33
CA PRO A 335 2.34 -10.04 6.32
C PRO A 335 2.71 -10.63 4.97
N ARG A 336 2.07 -10.15 3.93
CA ARG A 336 2.39 -10.53 2.55
C ARG A 336 3.75 -9.95 2.15
N LEU A 337 4.65 -10.81 1.69
CA LEU A 337 5.93 -10.39 1.15
C LEU A 337 5.77 -9.80 -0.25
N LEU A 338 6.57 -8.78 -0.52
CA LEU A 338 6.60 -8.04 -1.78
C LEU A 338 7.82 -8.45 -2.61
N GLY A 339 7.77 -8.17 -3.93
CA GLY A 339 8.87 -8.47 -4.84
C GLY A 339 8.96 -9.96 -5.21
N VAL A 340 10.16 -10.50 -5.29
CA VAL A 340 10.44 -11.86 -5.75
C VAL A 340 11.48 -12.53 -4.85
N GLY A 341 11.21 -13.78 -4.45
CA GLY A 341 12.19 -14.63 -3.79
C GLY A 341 12.37 -14.40 -2.29
N GLY A 342 11.49 -13.62 -1.64
CA GLY A 342 11.54 -13.38 -0.20
C GLY A 342 11.12 -14.59 0.64
N SER A 343 11.51 -14.56 1.93
CA SER A 343 11.07 -15.53 2.93
C SER A 343 10.64 -14.81 4.20
N ALA A 344 9.60 -15.31 4.85
CA ALA A 344 9.13 -14.91 6.17
C ALA A 344 9.09 -16.16 7.06
N ILE A 345 10.10 -16.32 7.88
CA ILE A 345 10.26 -17.49 8.74
C ILE A 345 10.07 -17.07 10.19
N ASN A 346 8.99 -17.53 10.79
CA ASN A 346 8.78 -17.40 12.22
C ASN A 346 9.60 -18.46 12.96
N TYR A 347 10.56 -18.05 13.76
CA TYR A 347 11.46 -18.92 14.52
C TYR A 347 10.69 -19.91 15.42
N ARG A 348 9.51 -19.53 15.92
CA ARG A 348 8.65 -20.39 16.76
C ARG A 348 8.25 -21.69 16.08
N HIS A 349 8.20 -21.74 14.75
CA HIS A 349 7.85 -22.94 14.01
C HIS A 349 8.97 -23.98 13.92
N VAL A 350 10.22 -23.58 14.14
CA VAL A 350 11.40 -24.42 13.90
C VAL A 350 12.31 -24.56 15.13
N ILE A 351 12.11 -23.73 16.16
CA ILE A 351 13.02 -23.62 17.30
C ILE A 351 13.21 -24.95 18.03
N ASP A 352 12.16 -25.70 18.30
CA ASP A 352 12.24 -26.99 18.99
C ASP A 352 13.10 -28.01 18.23
N SER A 353 13.07 -27.93 16.91
CA SER A 353 13.91 -28.77 16.05
C SER A 353 15.37 -28.32 16.05
N LEU A 354 15.62 -26.99 16.11
CA LEU A 354 16.96 -26.43 16.19
C LEU A 354 17.61 -26.70 17.54
N VAL A 355 16.86 -26.62 18.64
CA VAL A 355 17.36 -26.99 19.99
C VAL A 355 17.82 -28.45 20.02
N ARG A 356 17.07 -29.35 19.40
CA ARG A 356 17.45 -30.78 19.28
C ARG A 356 18.64 -31.01 18.34
N LYS A 357 18.84 -30.13 17.35
CA LYS A 357 19.88 -30.26 16.33
C LYS A 357 20.68 -28.95 16.18
N PRO A 358 21.39 -28.50 17.24
CA PRO A 358 22.03 -27.19 17.26
C PRO A 358 23.10 -27.00 16.16
N GLY A 359 23.74 -28.06 15.71
CA GLY A 359 24.72 -28.00 14.62
C GLY A 359 24.12 -27.59 13.25
N ALA A 360 22.80 -27.61 13.11
CA ALA A 360 22.15 -27.14 11.89
C ALA A 360 22.07 -25.60 11.80
N PHE A 361 22.24 -24.88 12.92
CA PHE A 361 21.99 -23.44 13.01
C PHE A 361 22.99 -22.62 12.18
N GLU A 362 24.29 -22.98 12.18
CA GLU A 362 25.34 -22.21 11.50
C GLU A 362 25.09 -22.09 10.00
N ASN A 363 24.63 -23.19 9.38
CA ASN A 363 24.37 -23.25 7.93
C ASN A 363 22.87 -23.22 7.61
N TYR A 364 22.03 -22.77 8.55
CA TYR A 364 20.60 -22.66 8.31
C TYR A 364 20.32 -21.54 7.31
N LYS A 365 19.66 -21.87 6.21
CA LYS A 365 19.36 -20.92 5.11
C LYS A 365 18.65 -19.65 5.61
N TYR A 366 17.82 -19.80 6.65
CA TYR A 366 16.99 -18.72 7.20
C TYR A 366 17.50 -18.30 8.59
N ARG A 367 18.82 -18.34 8.78
CA ARG A 367 19.44 -18.00 10.06
C ARG A 367 19.13 -16.58 10.50
N GLU A 368 19.09 -15.63 9.57
CA GLU A 368 18.82 -14.22 9.88
C GLU A 368 17.40 -14.03 10.42
N ASP A 369 16.43 -14.82 9.99
CA ASP A 369 15.07 -14.82 10.53
C ASP A 369 15.00 -15.37 11.97
N MET A 370 16.09 -15.97 12.48
CA MET A 370 16.18 -16.47 13.85
C MET A 370 16.61 -15.39 14.85
N PHE A 371 16.73 -14.16 14.43
CA PHE A 371 17.01 -13.00 15.29
C PHE A 371 15.78 -12.08 15.30
N PRO A 372 14.82 -12.30 16.24
CA PRO A 372 13.56 -11.54 16.23
C PRO A 372 13.76 -10.03 16.36
N THR A 373 14.78 -9.62 17.11
CA THR A 373 15.15 -8.21 17.28
C THR A 373 16.67 -8.04 17.36
N SER A 374 17.14 -6.79 17.28
CA SER A 374 18.54 -6.45 17.41
C SER A 374 19.16 -6.91 18.74
N HIS A 375 18.38 -6.92 19.84
CA HIS A 375 18.86 -7.39 21.13
C HIS A 375 19.19 -8.89 21.13
N PHE A 376 18.41 -9.69 20.41
CA PHE A 376 18.72 -11.11 20.22
C PHE A 376 19.98 -11.32 19.39
N ARG A 377 20.22 -10.47 18.40
CA ARG A 377 21.46 -10.52 17.61
C ARG A 377 22.67 -10.16 18.46
N ILE A 378 22.60 -9.06 19.20
CA ILE A 378 23.67 -8.64 20.11
C ILE A 378 23.95 -9.72 21.17
N ALA A 379 22.88 -10.31 21.74
CA ALA A 379 23.04 -11.41 22.69
C ALA A 379 23.79 -12.61 22.11
N TYR A 380 23.50 -12.96 20.85
CA TYR A 380 24.23 -14.02 20.15
C TYR A 380 25.69 -13.66 19.93
N ASP A 381 26.01 -12.44 19.53
CA ASP A 381 27.38 -11.97 19.29
C ASP A 381 28.16 -11.97 20.59
N LEU A 382 27.59 -11.50 21.72
CA LEU A 382 28.20 -11.57 23.05
C LEU A 382 28.45 -13.01 23.51
N LEU A 383 27.51 -13.94 23.24
CA LEU A 383 27.71 -15.35 23.52
C LEU A 383 28.87 -15.97 22.71
N CYS A 384 29.04 -15.52 21.45
CA CYS A 384 30.17 -15.95 20.62
C CYS A 384 31.53 -15.40 21.09
N GLU A 385 31.56 -14.23 21.70
CA GLU A 385 32.76 -13.65 22.31
C GLU A 385 33.13 -14.38 23.60
N ALA A 386 32.14 -14.76 24.42
CA ALA A 386 32.37 -15.39 25.71
C ALA A 386 32.64 -16.90 25.65
N HIS A 387 32.16 -17.58 24.59
CA HIS A 387 32.15 -19.04 24.51
C HIS A 387 32.60 -19.57 23.14
N SER A 388 32.97 -20.86 23.11
CA SER A 388 33.17 -21.54 21.80
C SER A 388 31.89 -21.57 20.96
N ALA A 389 32.02 -21.55 19.63
CA ALA A 389 30.88 -21.48 18.69
C ALA A 389 29.77 -22.50 19.00
N LYS A 390 30.14 -23.76 19.35
CA LYS A 390 29.16 -24.80 19.69
C LYS A 390 28.38 -24.48 20.97
N VAL A 391 29.06 -23.89 21.99
CA VAL A 391 28.41 -23.52 23.26
C VAL A 391 27.52 -22.29 23.02
N ALA A 392 28.04 -21.27 22.34
CA ALA A 392 27.29 -20.05 22.00
C ALA A 392 25.98 -20.37 21.28
N VAL A 393 26.02 -21.20 20.23
CA VAL A 393 24.82 -21.64 19.49
C VAL A 393 23.84 -22.36 20.42
N ARG A 394 24.28 -23.26 21.28
CA ARG A 394 23.38 -23.96 22.21
C ARG A 394 22.71 -23.02 23.20
N GLN A 395 23.49 -22.08 23.78
CA GLN A 395 22.95 -21.09 24.71
C GLN A 395 21.96 -20.17 24.01
N TYR A 396 22.30 -19.69 22.82
CA TYR A 396 21.40 -18.84 22.04
C TYR A 396 20.08 -19.55 21.68
N LEU A 397 20.12 -20.80 21.21
CA LEU A 397 18.92 -21.57 20.89
C LEU A 397 18.05 -21.81 22.12
N LYS A 398 18.64 -22.01 23.33
CA LYS A 398 17.86 -22.09 24.58
C LYS A 398 17.17 -20.77 24.89
N LEU A 399 17.89 -19.65 24.72
CA LEU A 399 17.35 -18.32 24.92
C LEU A 399 16.19 -18.04 23.95
N LEU A 400 16.35 -18.41 22.67
CA LEU A 400 15.32 -18.25 21.66
C LEU A 400 14.11 -19.17 21.92
N ALA A 401 14.33 -20.39 22.45
CA ALA A 401 13.27 -21.28 22.87
C ALA A 401 12.49 -20.72 24.07
N LEU A 402 13.18 -20.12 25.04
CA LEU A 402 12.54 -19.43 26.15
C LEU A 402 11.61 -18.30 25.64
N ALA A 403 12.08 -17.50 24.69
CA ALA A 403 11.28 -16.46 24.06
C ALA A 403 10.08 -17.01 23.26
N ALA A 404 10.21 -18.21 22.70
CA ALA A 404 9.13 -18.86 21.95
C ALA A 404 8.02 -19.39 22.85
N HIS A 405 8.39 -19.96 24.01
CA HIS A 405 7.47 -20.68 24.89
C HIS A 405 6.89 -19.80 26.00
N GLU A 406 7.65 -18.82 26.49
CA GLU A 406 7.17 -17.91 27.53
C GLU A 406 6.70 -16.57 26.91
N SER A 407 7.60 -15.61 26.78
CA SER A 407 7.30 -14.30 26.19
C SER A 407 8.52 -13.72 25.51
N GLN A 408 8.39 -13.39 24.23
CA GLN A 408 9.45 -12.71 23.49
C GLN A 408 9.77 -11.33 24.07
N ASP A 409 8.72 -10.59 24.46
CA ASP A 409 8.89 -9.23 24.99
C ASP A 409 9.57 -9.23 26.35
N ALA A 410 9.18 -10.16 27.24
CA ALA A 410 9.81 -10.31 28.53
C ALA A 410 11.30 -10.68 28.40
N VAL A 411 11.64 -11.62 27.51
CA VAL A 411 13.04 -11.97 27.23
C VAL A 411 13.80 -10.79 26.65
N GLN A 412 13.19 -10.05 25.71
CA GLN A 412 13.80 -8.86 25.11
C GLN A 412 14.08 -7.76 26.14
N ASP A 413 13.17 -7.51 27.09
CA ASP A 413 13.34 -6.49 28.10
C ASP A 413 14.50 -6.84 29.06
N VAL A 414 14.59 -8.12 29.47
CA VAL A 414 15.73 -8.61 30.26
C VAL A 414 17.03 -8.50 29.48
N LEU A 415 17.04 -8.88 28.20
CA LEU A 415 18.21 -8.73 27.33
C LEU A 415 18.64 -7.27 27.21
N ARG A 416 17.68 -6.36 26.99
CA ARG A 416 17.94 -4.92 26.91
C ARG A 416 18.62 -4.41 28.18
N ALA A 417 18.09 -4.76 29.35
CA ALA A 417 18.65 -4.35 30.64
C ALA A 417 20.08 -4.86 30.83
N LYS A 418 20.32 -6.16 30.55
CA LYS A 418 21.67 -6.75 30.68
C LYS A 418 22.68 -6.16 29.69
N ILE A 419 22.31 -5.95 28.44
CA ILE A 419 23.17 -5.33 27.42
C ILE A 419 23.53 -3.89 27.82
N GLN A 420 22.57 -3.12 28.34
CA GLN A 420 22.81 -1.74 28.79
C GLN A 420 23.72 -1.69 30.05
N ALA A 421 23.61 -2.66 30.96
CA ALA A 421 24.47 -2.78 32.14
C ALA A 421 25.86 -3.32 31.80
N GLY A 422 26.09 -3.88 30.62
CA GLY A 422 27.32 -4.56 30.25
C GLY A 422 27.51 -5.93 30.92
N ASP A 423 26.41 -6.53 31.39
CA ASP A 423 26.40 -7.82 32.06
C ASP A 423 26.58 -8.98 31.08
N SER A 424 27.10 -10.10 31.56
CA SER A 424 27.20 -11.33 30.79
C SER A 424 25.82 -11.92 30.50
N ILE A 425 25.68 -12.50 29.30
CA ILE A 425 24.46 -13.20 28.89
C ILE A 425 24.46 -14.62 29.43
N ASP A 426 23.78 -14.81 30.55
CA ASP A 426 23.54 -16.12 31.15
C ASP A 426 22.08 -16.51 31.02
N VAL A 427 21.81 -17.62 30.31
CA VAL A 427 20.47 -18.05 29.95
C VAL A 427 19.63 -18.46 31.15
N GLU A 428 20.26 -19.09 32.18
CA GLU A 428 19.51 -19.51 33.38
C GLU A 428 19.09 -18.29 34.22
N SER A 429 19.97 -17.28 34.37
CA SER A 429 19.63 -16.02 35.03
C SER A 429 18.51 -15.27 34.29
N ILE A 430 18.53 -15.28 32.94
CA ILE A 430 17.47 -14.67 32.12
C ILE A 430 16.16 -15.42 32.32
N ARG A 431 16.20 -16.76 32.32
CA ARG A 431 15.04 -17.61 32.57
C ARG A 431 14.37 -17.31 33.90
N GLU A 432 15.16 -17.26 34.97
CA GLU A 432 14.63 -16.90 36.30
C GLU A 432 14.00 -15.51 36.32
N SER A 433 14.61 -14.54 35.67
CA SER A 433 14.10 -13.18 35.60
C SER A 433 12.78 -13.11 34.83
N VAL A 434 12.66 -13.84 33.73
CA VAL A 434 11.44 -13.92 32.91
C VAL A 434 10.33 -14.62 33.69
N LEU A 435 10.62 -15.75 34.34
CA LEU A 435 9.64 -16.49 35.14
C LEU A 435 9.12 -15.66 36.31
N ARG A 436 9.98 -14.92 37.03
CA ARG A 436 9.55 -13.99 38.08
C ARG A 436 8.68 -12.85 37.57
N ALA A 437 8.95 -12.35 36.35
CA ALA A 437 8.14 -11.31 35.72
C ALA A 437 6.77 -11.82 35.25
N THR A 438 6.69 -13.12 34.91
CA THR A 438 5.46 -13.79 34.47
C THR A 438 4.67 -14.43 35.61
N GLU A 439 5.23 -14.53 36.83
CA GLU A 439 4.45 -14.93 38.00
C GLU A 439 3.30 -13.95 38.20
N ILE A 440 2.12 -14.39 37.79
CA ILE A 440 0.87 -13.67 38.07
C ILE A 440 0.75 -13.64 39.60
N ARG A 441 0.95 -12.46 40.20
CA ARG A 441 0.59 -12.30 41.61
C ARG A 441 -0.85 -12.80 41.75
N PRO A 442 -1.15 -13.72 42.67
CA PRO A 442 -2.54 -14.13 42.88
C PRO A 442 -3.35 -12.85 43.04
N ALA A 443 -4.46 -12.78 42.31
CA ALA A 443 -5.38 -11.66 42.44
C ALA A 443 -5.62 -11.47 43.93
N THR A 444 -5.36 -10.28 44.46
CA THR A 444 -5.68 -9.95 45.84
C THR A 444 -7.15 -10.30 45.98
N ASP A 445 -7.47 -11.16 46.95
CA ASP A 445 -8.83 -11.56 47.26
C ASP A 445 -9.51 -10.25 47.69
N VAL A 446 -10.11 -9.55 46.75
CA VAL A 446 -10.89 -8.36 46.98
C VAL A 446 -12.25 -8.87 47.41
N ASP A 447 -12.48 -8.88 48.72
CA ASP A 447 -13.80 -9.12 49.28
C ASP A 447 -14.69 -7.93 48.83
N ILE A 448 -15.38 -8.10 47.72
CA ILE A 448 -16.32 -7.13 47.22
C ILE A 448 -17.60 -7.35 48.03
N GLU A 449 -17.88 -6.46 49.00
CA GLU A 449 -19.16 -6.43 49.68
C GLU A 449 -20.27 -6.49 48.61
N SER A 450 -21.16 -7.46 48.75
CA SER A 450 -22.29 -7.60 47.85
C SER A 450 -23.10 -6.30 47.88
N PRO A 451 -23.32 -5.65 46.73
CA PRO A 451 -24.08 -4.40 46.70
C PRO A 451 -25.46 -4.62 47.33
N ASP A 452 -25.88 -3.72 48.19
CA ASP A 452 -27.24 -3.77 48.80
C ASP A 452 -28.26 -3.52 47.69
N LEU A 453 -28.89 -4.61 47.22
CA LEU A 453 -29.90 -4.53 46.16
C LEU A 453 -31.05 -3.58 46.46
N LYS A 454 -31.27 -3.22 47.74
CA LYS A 454 -32.28 -2.25 48.15
C LYS A 454 -31.96 -0.82 47.68
N GLU A 455 -30.70 -0.49 47.46
CA GLU A 455 -30.33 0.80 46.86
C GLU A 455 -30.84 0.94 45.42
N PHE A 456 -31.02 -0.17 44.73
CA PHE A 456 -31.52 -0.20 43.35
C PHE A 456 -33.07 -0.20 43.29
N ASP A 457 -33.77 -0.52 44.39
CA ASP A 457 -35.24 -0.45 44.45
C ASP A 457 -35.77 0.96 44.21
N SER A 458 -34.95 1.96 44.47
CA SER A 458 -35.29 3.35 44.16
C SER A 458 -35.37 3.67 42.67
N LEU A 459 -34.68 2.90 41.82
CA LEU A 459 -34.72 3.03 40.37
C LEU A 459 -36.05 2.50 39.78
N LEU A 460 -36.72 1.60 40.49
CA LEU A 460 -38.02 1.06 40.10
C LEU A 460 -39.21 1.95 40.55
N GLN A 461 -38.94 2.98 41.36
CA GLN A 461 -39.96 3.89 41.86
C GLN A 461 -40.07 5.21 41.09
N HIS A 462 -39.38 5.34 39.96
CA HIS A 462 -39.52 6.52 39.10
C HIS A 462 -40.86 6.48 38.36
N PRO A 463 -41.72 7.51 38.50
CA PRO A 463 -43.08 7.53 37.94
C PRO A 463 -43.14 7.60 36.42
N ASP A 464 -42.01 7.73 35.72
CA ASP A 464 -41.97 7.82 34.26
C ASP A 464 -41.92 6.46 33.55
N MET A 465 -41.84 5.34 34.27
CA MET A 465 -41.85 4.00 33.66
C MET A 465 -43.26 3.46 33.33
N GLU A 466 -44.32 4.04 33.89
CA GLU A 466 -45.68 3.62 33.53
C GLU A 466 -46.15 4.15 32.17
N SER A 467 -45.46 5.12 31.57
CA SER A 467 -45.82 5.66 30.25
C SER A 467 -45.22 4.88 29.07
N LEU A 468 -44.24 4.02 29.32
CA LEU A 468 -43.57 3.22 28.25
C LEU A 468 -44.20 1.85 28.04
N CYS A 469 -45.16 1.43 28.91
CA CYS A 469 -45.82 0.14 28.76
C CYS A 469 -47.23 0.19 28.13
N ASN A 470 -47.67 1.35 27.66
CA ASN A 470 -49.03 1.53 27.14
C ASN A 470 -49.10 1.90 25.65
N ASP A 471 -48.18 1.42 24.82
CA ASP A 471 -48.42 1.39 23.38
C ASP A 471 -49.16 0.08 23.01
N PRO A 472 -50.34 0.14 22.40
CA PRO A 472 -51.10 -1.04 22.01
C PRO A 472 -50.40 -1.73 20.86
N ILE A 473 -49.80 -2.90 21.11
CA ILE A 473 -49.34 -3.81 20.08
C ILE A 473 -50.55 -4.33 19.31
N ASP A 474 -50.67 -3.89 18.07
CA ASP A 474 -51.62 -4.43 17.09
C ASP A 474 -51.40 -5.94 16.93
N ARG A 475 -52.40 -6.71 17.43
CA ARG A 475 -52.50 -8.13 17.24
C ARG A 475 -53.08 -8.42 15.86
N HIS A 476 -52.20 -8.71 14.88
CA HIS A 476 -52.57 -9.55 13.76
C HIS A 476 -51.58 -10.69 13.65
N GLY A 477 -52.17 -11.87 13.84
CA GLY A 477 -51.53 -13.16 14.06
C GLY A 477 -50.69 -13.67 12.92
N ASN A 478 -49.73 -14.48 13.35
CA ASN A 478 -49.48 -15.81 12.81
C ASN A 478 -48.68 -16.59 13.85
N GLU A 479 -49.35 -17.57 14.40
CA GLU A 479 -48.75 -18.62 15.23
C GLU A 479 -47.90 -19.52 14.32
N GLU A 480 -46.59 -19.47 14.47
CA GLU A 480 -45.71 -20.59 14.09
C GLU A 480 -44.97 -21.01 15.36
N GLU A 481 -45.36 -22.21 15.84
CA GLU A 481 -44.74 -22.93 16.94
C GLU A 481 -43.27 -23.20 16.64
N ILE A 482 -42.36 -22.57 17.40
CA ILE A 482 -40.97 -23.01 17.49
C ILE A 482 -40.86 -23.91 18.73
N SER A 483 -40.86 -25.20 18.51
CA SER A 483 -40.55 -26.21 19.52
C SER A 483 -39.05 -26.27 19.77
N LEU A 484 -38.67 -26.04 21.03
CA LEU A 484 -37.33 -26.31 21.57
C LEU A 484 -37.11 -27.80 21.70
N PRO A 485 -35.95 -28.37 21.37
CA PRO A 485 -35.64 -29.76 21.67
C PRO A 485 -35.20 -29.91 23.12
N LYS A 486 -35.88 -30.81 23.85
CA LYS A 486 -35.48 -31.28 25.16
C LYS A 486 -34.31 -32.25 25.03
N SER A 487 -33.34 -32.12 25.91
CA SER A 487 -32.32 -33.09 26.23
C SER A 487 -32.97 -34.32 26.89
N ASP A 488 -32.71 -35.52 26.38
CA ASP A 488 -32.76 -36.74 27.18
C ASP A 488 -31.64 -37.69 26.74
N ASP A 489 -30.90 -38.10 27.75
CA ASP A 489 -29.92 -39.16 27.77
C ASP A 489 -30.57 -40.53 27.61
N GLU A 490 -29.72 -41.49 27.30
CA GLU A 490 -29.75 -42.94 27.48
C GLU A 490 -29.95 -43.83 26.26
N ASN A 491 -28.80 -44.40 25.90
CA ASN A 491 -28.46 -45.84 25.88
C ASN A 491 -29.44 -46.80 25.20
N THR A 492 -28.96 -47.51 24.21
CA THR A 492 -28.86 -48.97 24.02
C THR A 492 -28.91 -49.45 22.58
N SER A 493 -27.85 -50.18 22.26
CA SER A 493 -27.75 -51.46 21.56
C SER A 493 -28.44 -51.71 20.19
N TRP A 494 -27.57 -52.01 19.25
CA TRP A 494 -27.52 -53.13 18.28
C TRP A 494 -28.80 -53.82 17.81
N GLN A 495 -28.92 -53.86 16.51
CA GLN A 495 -29.13 -54.98 15.56
C GLN A 495 -29.70 -54.40 14.27
N GLY A 496 -29.13 -54.58 13.09
CA GLY A 496 -28.93 -55.74 12.31
C GLY A 496 -30.04 -55.92 11.26
N GLY A 497 -29.70 -55.79 9.96
CA GLY A 497 -30.57 -56.42 8.99
C GLY A 497 -30.87 -55.71 7.66
N HIS A 498 -30.16 -56.17 6.65
CA HIS A 498 -30.57 -56.50 5.27
C HIS A 498 -31.10 -55.45 4.27
N HIS A 499 -30.30 -55.36 3.22
CA HIS A 499 -30.61 -55.47 1.78
C HIS A 499 -31.81 -54.70 1.19
N GLU A 500 -31.48 -53.84 0.20
CA GLU A 500 -31.93 -54.15 -1.16
C GLU A 500 -31.15 -53.29 -2.18
N LYS A 501 -30.72 -53.97 -3.23
CA LYS A 501 -30.11 -53.47 -4.45
C LYS A 501 -31.20 -53.05 -5.42
N VAL A 502 -30.96 -52.00 -6.23
CA VAL A 502 -31.39 -51.82 -7.65
C VAL A 502 -30.70 -50.51 -8.06
N GLY A 503 -30.03 -50.31 -9.14
CA GLY A 503 -29.75 -51.04 -10.36
C GLY A 503 -28.99 -50.12 -11.29
N CYS A 504 -28.09 -50.68 -12.02
CA CYS A 504 -27.20 -50.08 -13.04
C CYS A 504 -27.95 -49.43 -14.19
N SER A 505 -27.27 -48.40 -14.82
CA SER A 505 -27.13 -48.34 -16.30
C SER A 505 -26.00 -47.37 -16.57
N GLU A 506 -24.86 -47.85 -16.89
CA GLU A 506 -24.26 -48.14 -18.21
C GLU A 506 -23.85 -46.87 -18.96
N ALA A 507 -22.52 -46.77 -19.09
CA ALA A 507 -21.78 -45.94 -20.03
C ALA A 507 -21.90 -46.50 -21.46
N PRO A 508 -21.47 -45.79 -22.48
CA PRO A 508 -20.69 -46.48 -23.51
C PRO A 508 -19.28 -45.90 -23.69
N THR A 509 -18.45 -46.86 -23.92
CA THR A 509 -17.03 -46.85 -24.28
C THR A 509 -16.81 -46.61 -25.78
N ALA A 510 -15.59 -46.12 -26.05
CA ALA A 510 -14.69 -46.44 -27.17
C ALA A 510 -15.16 -46.00 -28.59
N ASP A 511 -14.34 -45.57 -29.48
CA ASP A 511 -13.08 -46.11 -29.96
C ASP A 511 -12.42 -45.14 -30.98
N ASP A 512 -11.12 -45.05 -30.92
CA ASP A 512 -10.10 -45.25 -31.96
C ASP A 512 -9.92 -44.36 -33.22
N ARG A 513 -8.62 -44.16 -33.43
CA ARG A 513 -7.86 -43.91 -34.70
C ARG A 513 -7.76 -42.46 -35.18
N ALA A 514 -6.65 -41.99 -35.60
CA ALA A 514 -5.28 -42.48 -35.85
C ALA A 514 -4.43 -41.27 -36.28
N VAL A 515 -3.17 -41.31 -35.87
CA VAL A 515 -1.95 -41.02 -36.64
C VAL A 515 -1.99 -39.94 -37.75
N SER A 516 -1.20 -38.86 -37.55
CA SER A 516 -0.30 -38.44 -38.64
C SER A 516 0.90 -37.64 -38.09
N ARG A 517 2.06 -38.18 -38.30
CA ARG A 517 3.39 -37.58 -38.24
C ARG A 517 3.57 -36.64 -39.43
N ALA A 518 4.15 -35.44 -39.21
CA ALA A 518 5.00 -34.76 -40.19
C ALA A 518 5.85 -33.77 -39.37
N ALA A 519 7.10 -34.04 -39.09
CA ALA A 519 8.27 -33.71 -39.88
C ALA A 519 8.71 -32.24 -39.69
N THR A 520 9.80 -32.11 -38.90
CA THR A 520 10.70 -30.96 -38.83
C THR A 520 11.38 -30.69 -40.18
N PRO A 521 11.81 -29.46 -40.42
CA PRO A 521 13.15 -29.34 -41.00
C PRO A 521 14.08 -28.52 -40.11
N ASP A 522 15.21 -29.12 -39.93
CA ASP A 522 16.52 -28.65 -39.54
C ASP A 522 17.04 -27.65 -40.56
N VAL A 523 17.53 -26.48 -40.13
CA VAL A 523 18.48 -25.69 -40.90
C VAL A 523 19.55 -25.17 -39.95
N SER A 524 20.64 -25.90 -39.96
CA SER A 524 21.96 -25.46 -39.55
C SER A 524 22.48 -24.35 -40.48
N GLY A 525 22.93 -23.25 -39.91
CA GLY A 525 23.59 -22.16 -40.60
C GLY A 525 24.65 -21.51 -39.73
N THR A 526 25.83 -22.05 -39.77
CA THR A 526 27.09 -21.49 -39.29
C THR A 526 27.46 -20.19 -39.99
N PHE A 527 27.86 -19.15 -39.24
CA PHE A 527 28.87 -18.18 -39.64
C PHE A 527 29.57 -17.60 -38.40
N SER A 528 30.74 -18.01 -38.17
CA SER A 528 32.11 -17.49 -38.24
C SER A 528 32.38 -16.17 -37.51
N LYS A 529 33.26 -16.35 -36.53
CA LYS A 529 34.17 -15.45 -35.83
C LYS A 529 34.68 -14.25 -36.66
N HIS A 530 34.76 -13.06 -36.00
CA HIS A 530 35.97 -12.25 -36.11
C HIS A 530 36.27 -11.54 -34.77
N CYS A 531 37.44 -11.87 -34.24
CA CYS A 531 38.21 -11.17 -33.24
C CYS A 531 38.73 -9.82 -33.74
N ARG A 532 38.85 -8.83 -32.85
CA ARG A 532 40.01 -7.94 -32.61
C ARG A 532 39.67 -7.09 -31.38
N SER A 533 40.26 -7.31 -30.29
CA SER A 533 41.47 -6.86 -29.57
C SER A 533 41.95 -5.45 -29.88
N SER A 534 42.05 -4.63 -28.87
CA SER A 534 42.99 -3.60 -28.44
C SER A 534 42.23 -2.54 -27.63
N GLY A 535 42.60 -2.09 -26.46
CA GLY A 535 43.86 -2.04 -25.75
C GLY A 535 43.80 -0.82 -24.87
N ASN A 536 44.18 -0.99 -23.64
CA ASN A 536 44.76 -0.08 -22.64
C ASN A 536 44.57 1.44 -22.77
N GLY A 537 44.33 2.04 -21.60
CA GLY A 537 44.71 3.43 -21.30
C GLY A 537 44.18 3.91 -19.98
N GLU A 538 45.01 3.79 -18.95
CA GLU A 538 44.93 4.50 -17.66
C GLU A 538 44.73 6.01 -17.84
N LEU A 539 43.89 6.61 -17.06
CA LEU A 539 44.16 7.66 -16.04
C LEU A 539 42.87 8.00 -15.33
#